data_fea20b54831b19dd130d49ec3c1132b7
#
_entry.id   fea20b54831b19dd130d49ec3c1132b7
#
_cell.length_a   1.000
_cell.length_b   1.000
_cell.length_c   1.000
_cell.angle_alpha   90.00
_cell.angle_beta   90.00
_cell.angle_gamma   90.00
#
_symmetry.space_group_name_H-M   'P 1'
#
loop_
_entity.id
_entity.type
_entity.pdbx_description
1 polymer ?
#
loop_
_entity_poly.entity_id
_entity_poly.type
_entity_poly.pdbx_seq_one_letter_code
_entity_poly.pdbx_strand_id
1 'polypeptide(L)'
;MGSNSKIEKSELMKSIFKFILFINLFFNSSIIFSAASEYYHKNKLEKFFIDLKNSKNLNEAIVVEKNIWSLWNLHPQNQFLTNKLELGTELMQNGQHNYAYKIFSNIIYEDPNWSEAWNKRATVLFLMKEYDLSLEDIKKTLELEPRHFGALTGRAQIYIDLMEYQKALDNLTLTKEIYPFSRGVNIIPKLEKILNIEEI
;
A
#
# COMPACT_ATOMS: atom_id res chain seq x y z
N MET A 1 11.91 22.34 62.52
CA MET A 1 11.24 22.57 61.25
C MET A 1 11.85 21.90 60.01
N GLY A 2 12.97 21.16 60.12
CA GLY A 2 13.72 20.61 58.98
C GLY A 2 13.37 19.16 58.55
N SER A 3 12.66 18.37 59.36
CA SER A 3 12.42 16.93 59.05
C SER A 3 11.25 16.68 58.09
N ASN A 4 10.18 17.47 58.17
CA ASN A 4 9.01 17.32 57.30
C ASN A 4 9.32 17.64 55.83
N SER A 5 10.13 18.67 55.55
CA SER A 5 10.46 19.03 54.14
C SER A 5 11.36 17.99 53.46
N LYS A 6 12.16 17.22 54.19
CA LYS A 6 12.96 16.11 53.64
C LYS A 6 12.10 14.89 53.30
N ILE A 7 11.09 14.62 54.13
CA ILE A 7 10.15 13.50 53.91
C ILE A 7 9.28 13.80 52.69
N GLU A 8 8.72 15.02 52.55
CA GLU A 8 7.93 15.43 51.40
C GLU A 8 8.72 15.38 50.08
N LYS A 9 9.98 15.83 50.07
CA LYS A 9 10.87 15.71 48.91
C LYS A 9 11.14 14.26 48.52
N SER A 10 11.33 13.36 49.52
CA SER A 10 11.54 11.95 49.25
C SER A 10 10.32 11.27 48.63
N GLU A 11 9.12 11.56 49.13
CA GLU A 11 7.86 11.02 48.57
C GLU A 11 7.56 11.57 47.17
N LEU A 12 7.82 12.86 46.94
CA LEU A 12 7.72 13.47 45.62
C LEU A 12 8.67 12.80 44.60
N MET A 13 9.94 12.58 44.99
CA MET A 13 10.92 11.90 44.14
C MET A 13 10.51 10.46 43.80
N LYS A 14 9.97 9.71 44.78
CA LYS A 14 9.46 8.36 44.55
C LYS A 14 8.27 8.36 43.58
N SER A 15 7.37 9.33 43.70
CA SER A 15 6.22 9.52 42.82
C SER A 15 6.67 9.83 41.40
N ILE A 16 7.62 10.74 41.22
CA ILE A 16 8.19 11.10 39.90
C ILE A 16 8.89 9.86 39.28
N PHE A 17 9.65 9.10 40.07
CA PHE A 17 10.33 7.89 39.58
C PHE A 17 9.31 6.83 39.11
N LYS A 18 8.25 6.58 39.89
CA LYS A 18 7.17 5.68 39.52
C LYS A 18 6.46 6.13 38.23
N PHE A 19 6.23 7.43 38.06
CA PHE A 19 5.64 8.03 36.88
C PHE A 19 6.52 7.86 35.65
N ILE A 20 7.82 8.12 35.77
CA ILE A 20 8.82 7.91 34.72
C ILE A 20 8.88 6.43 34.32
N LEU A 21 8.88 5.51 35.30
CA LEU A 21 8.88 4.08 35.05
C LEU A 21 7.61 3.62 34.32
N PHE A 22 6.47 4.14 34.75
CA PHE A 22 5.17 3.86 34.09
C PHE A 22 5.15 4.37 32.64
N ILE A 23 5.63 5.58 32.39
CA ILE A 23 5.77 6.14 31.05
C ILE A 23 6.68 5.25 30.19
N ASN A 24 7.85 4.87 30.68
CA ASN A 24 8.77 4.00 29.95
C ASN A 24 8.16 2.64 29.62
N LEU A 25 7.45 2.01 30.55
CA LEU A 25 6.76 0.74 30.32
C LEU A 25 5.64 0.89 29.27
N PHE A 26 4.90 1.98 29.33
CA PHE A 26 3.82 2.26 28.40
C PHE A 26 4.34 2.53 26.96
N PHE A 27 5.38 3.36 26.83
CA PHE A 27 6.00 3.62 25.52
C PHE A 27 6.65 2.38 24.91
N ASN A 28 7.38 1.59 25.71
CA ASN A 28 7.99 0.35 25.23
C ASN A 28 6.92 -0.67 24.78
N SER A 29 5.80 -0.78 25.48
CA SER A 29 4.72 -1.70 25.11
C SER A 29 4.04 -1.28 23.80
N SER A 30 3.83 0.02 23.56
CA SER A 30 3.24 0.52 22.31
C SER A 30 4.17 0.32 21.10
N ILE A 31 5.47 0.50 21.27
CA ILE A 31 6.48 0.25 20.22
C ILE A 31 6.51 -1.25 19.88
N ILE A 32 6.53 -2.12 20.87
CA ILE A 32 6.53 -3.59 20.67
C ILE A 32 5.25 -4.03 19.96
N PHE A 33 4.10 -3.49 20.36
CA PHE A 33 2.82 -3.81 19.72
C PHE A 33 2.80 -3.35 18.26
N SER A 34 3.28 -2.16 17.96
CA SER A 34 3.40 -1.62 16.59
C SER A 34 4.30 -2.50 15.73
N ALA A 35 5.49 -2.86 16.21
CA ALA A 35 6.41 -3.73 15.49
C ALA A 35 5.84 -5.14 15.25
N ALA A 36 5.13 -5.69 16.25
CA ALA A 36 4.48 -7.00 16.12
C ALA A 36 3.34 -6.98 15.08
N SER A 37 2.56 -5.90 15.03
CA SER A 37 1.50 -5.71 14.04
C SER A 37 2.05 -5.64 12.61
N GLU A 38 3.10 -4.86 12.41
CA GLU A 38 3.78 -4.72 11.11
C GLU A 38 4.40 -6.05 10.66
N TYR A 39 5.09 -6.76 11.57
CA TYR A 39 5.65 -8.08 11.31
C TYR A 39 4.58 -9.09 10.92
N TYR A 40 3.44 -9.12 11.63
CA TYR A 40 2.31 -9.99 11.31
C TYR A 40 1.73 -9.68 9.93
N HIS A 41 1.52 -8.40 9.62
CA HIS A 41 1.01 -7.92 8.33
C HIS A 41 1.93 -8.37 7.19
N LYS A 42 3.23 -8.13 7.32
CA LYS A 42 4.24 -8.51 6.33
C LYS A 42 4.28 -10.03 6.10
N ASN A 43 4.33 -10.83 7.15
CA ASN A 43 4.36 -12.30 7.00
C ASN A 43 3.10 -12.86 6.37
N LYS A 44 1.95 -12.29 6.69
CA LYS A 44 0.68 -12.69 6.10
C LYS A 44 0.64 -12.36 4.61
N LEU A 45 1.16 -11.20 4.22
CA LEU A 45 1.27 -10.79 2.83
C LEU A 45 2.24 -11.71 2.06
N GLU A 46 3.41 -12.05 2.62
CA GLU A 46 4.33 -13.02 2.03
C GLU A 46 3.66 -14.37 1.75
N LYS A 47 2.92 -14.89 2.73
CA LYS A 47 2.18 -16.14 2.56
C LYS A 47 1.18 -16.04 1.40
N PHE A 48 0.41 -14.95 1.33
CA PHE A 48 -0.55 -14.80 0.25
C PHE A 48 0.09 -14.69 -1.13
N PHE A 49 1.27 -14.08 -1.25
CA PHE A 49 1.98 -14.08 -2.53
C PHE A 49 2.48 -15.47 -2.95
N ILE A 50 2.91 -16.28 -1.99
CA ILE A 50 3.25 -17.69 -2.25
C ILE A 50 1.99 -18.45 -2.71
N ASP A 51 0.88 -18.29 -2.01
CA ASP A 51 -0.39 -18.93 -2.34
C ASP A 51 -0.92 -18.45 -3.72
N LEU A 52 -0.80 -17.15 -4.02
CA LEU A 52 -1.21 -16.57 -5.30
C LEU A 52 -0.43 -17.18 -6.47
N LYS A 53 0.88 -17.27 -6.33
CA LYS A 53 1.76 -17.86 -7.36
C LYS A 53 1.48 -19.35 -7.57
N ASN A 54 1.12 -20.07 -6.52
CA ASN A 54 0.87 -21.51 -6.53
C ASN A 54 -0.61 -21.87 -6.74
N SER A 55 -1.48 -20.91 -7.00
CA SER A 55 -2.90 -21.15 -7.29
C SER A 55 -3.04 -22.05 -8.51
N LYS A 56 -3.91 -23.07 -8.42
CA LYS A 56 -4.08 -24.07 -9.48
C LYS A 56 -5.11 -23.65 -10.53
N ASN A 57 -5.95 -22.70 -10.19
CA ASN A 57 -7.02 -22.21 -11.06
C ASN A 57 -7.42 -20.77 -10.67
N LEU A 58 -8.20 -20.14 -11.55
CA LEU A 58 -8.66 -18.76 -11.39
C LEU A 58 -9.46 -18.55 -10.09
N ASN A 59 -10.29 -19.50 -9.67
CA ASN A 59 -11.11 -19.34 -8.47
C ASN A 59 -10.26 -19.26 -7.20
N GLU A 60 -9.27 -20.13 -7.08
CA GLU A 60 -8.30 -20.06 -5.98
C GLU A 60 -7.54 -18.73 -6.00
N ALA A 61 -7.03 -18.33 -7.16
CA ALA A 61 -6.30 -17.10 -7.32
C ALA A 61 -7.13 -15.85 -6.94
N ILE A 62 -8.41 -15.78 -7.31
CA ILE A 62 -9.32 -14.68 -6.94
C ILE A 62 -9.50 -14.58 -5.42
N VAL A 63 -9.59 -15.70 -4.71
CA VAL A 63 -9.71 -15.68 -3.24
C VAL A 63 -8.45 -15.10 -2.60
N VAL A 64 -7.28 -15.53 -3.07
CA VAL A 64 -6.00 -15.02 -2.56
C VAL A 64 -5.79 -13.55 -2.94
N GLU A 65 -6.12 -13.16 -4.17
CA GLU A 65 -6.11 -11.77 -4.62
C GLU A 65 -6.90 -10.85 -3.68
N LYS A 66 -8.15 -11.24 -3.36
CA LYS A 66 -8.99 -10.48 -2.42
C LYS A 66 -8.34 -10.31 -1.04
N ASN A 67 -7.66 -11.35 -0.55
CA ASN A 67 -6.96 -11.30 0.72
C ASN A 67 -5.76 -10.32 0.67
N ILE A 68 -5.01 -10.30 -0.44
CA ILE A 68 -3.92 -9.34 -0.65
C ILE A 68 -4.47 -7.91 -0.68
N TRP A 69 -5.52 -7.65 -1.47
CA TRP A 69 -6.17 -6.35 -1.51
C TRP A 69 -6.69 -5.90 -0.15
N SER A 70 -7.26 -6.83 0.63
CA SER A 70 -7.73 -6.54 1.99
C SER A 70 -6.58 -6.09 2.90
N LEU A 71 -5.40 -6.72 2.79
CA LEU A 71 -4.22 -6.31 3.54
C LEU A 71 -3.68 -4.96 3.07
N TRP A 72 -3.56 -4.71 1.78
CA TRP A 72 -3.06 -3.44 1.26
C TRP A 72 -3.97 -2.26 1.62
N ASN A 73 -5.30 -2.46 1.59
CA ASN A 73 -6.26 -1.42 1.96
C ASN A 73 -6.35 -1.17 3.48
N LEU A 74 -5.74 -2.03 4.32
CA LEU A 74 -5.71 -1.90 5.77
C LEU A 74 -4.38 -1.31 6.20
N HIS A 75 -4.42 -0.12 6.82
CA HIS A 75 -3.21 0.43 7.44
C HIS A 75 -2.85 -0.37 8.69
N PRO A 76 -1.61 -0.91 8.81
CA PRO A 76 -1.26 -1.88 9.85
C PRO A 76 -1.35 -1.35 11.28
N GLN A 77 -1.34 -0.03 11.46
CA GLN A 77 -1.24 0.61 12.77
C GLN A 77 -2.26 1.75 13.00
N ASN A 78 -2.95 2.21 11.95
CA ASN A 78 -3.79 3.41 12.04
C ASN A 78 -5.14 3.23 11.33
N GLN A 79 -6.17 2.86 12.11
CA GLN A 79 -7.53 2.70 11.58
C GLN A 79 -8.09 3.99 10.97
N PHE A 80 -7.65 5.15 11.44
CA PHE A 80 -8.12 6.43 10.88
C PHE A 80 -7.63 6.64 9.44
N LEU A 81 -6.39 6.22 9.13
CA LEU A 81 -5.88 6.23 7.75
C LEU A 81 -6.62 5.22 6.88
N THR A 82 -6.95 4.04 7.40
CA THR A 82 -7.81 3.05 6.70
C THR A 82 -9.15 3.68 6.33
N ASN A 83 -9.83 4.31 7.27
CA ASN A 83 -11.14 4.94 7.03
C ASN A 83 -11.03 6.10 6.00
N LYS A 84 -9.92 6.87 6.02
CA LYS A 84 -9.65 7.88 4.99
C LYS A 84 -9.45 7.26 3.61
N LEU A 85 -8.73 6.12 3.51
CA LEU A 85 -8.52 5.41 2.25
C LEU A 85 -9.85 4.91 1.67
N GLU A 86 -10.72 4.39 2.50
CA GLU A 86 -12.08 3.95 2.13
C GLU A 86 -12.89 5.13 1.60
N LEU A 87 -12.92 6.27 2.32
CA LEU A 87 -13.59 7.48 1.88
C LEU A 87 -13.05 7.99 0.54
N GLY A 88 -11.73 8.06 0.38
CA GLY A 88 -11.10 8.45 -0.88
C GLY A 88 -11.46 7.51 -2.03
N THR A 89 -11.55 6.20 -1.74
CA THR A 89 -11.94 5.18 -2.72
C THR A 89 -13.41 5.34 -3.16
N GLU A 90 -14.30 5.62 -2.22
CA GLU A 90 -15.72 5.92 -2.52
C GLU A 90 -15.85 7.19 -3.38
N LEU A 91 -15.16 8.27 -3.03
CA LEU A 91 -15.15 9.50 -3.81
C LEU A 91 -14.63 9.27 -5.24
N MET A 92 -13.57 8.46 -5.39
CA MET A 92 -13.03 8.10 -6.70
C MET A 92 -14.05 7.31 -7.54
N GLN A 93 -14.73 6.32 -6.94
CA GLN A 93 -15.76 5.52 -7.62
C GLN A 93 -16.99 6.35 -8.04
N ASN A 94 -17.30 7.39 -7.27
CA ASN A 94 -18.39 8.34 -7.57
C ASN A 94 -17.97 9.45 -8.55
N GLY A 95 -16.78 9.34 -9.17
CA GLY A 95 -16.27 10.32 -10.14
C GLY A 95 -15.80 11.63 -9.53
N GLN A 96 -15.72 11.73 -8.19
CA GLN A 96 -15.28 12.93 -7.48
C GLN A 96 -13.73 12.96 -7.37
N HIS A 97 -13.05 12.88 -8.52
CA HIS A 97 -11.61 12.65 -8.61
C HIS A 97 -10.79 13.71 -7.86
N ASN A 98 -11.14 14.98 -7.96
CA ASN A 98 -10.42 16.05 -7.26
C ASN A 98 -10.48 15.92 -5.73
N TYR A 99 -11.59 15.44 -5.17
CA TYR A 99 -11.70 15.21 -3.74
C TYR A 99 -10.93 13.95 -3.32
N ALA A 100 -11.04 12.86 -4.09
CA ALA A 100 -10.26 11.64 -3.88
C ALA A 100 -8.75 11.92 -3.89
N TYR A 101 -8.26 12.69 -4.87
CA TYR A 101 -6.86 13.12 -4.95
C TYR A 101 -6.38 13.83 -3.66
N LYS A 102 -7.19 14.77 -3.15
CA LYS A 102 -6.87 15.49 -1.90
C LYS A 102 -6.81 14.54 -0.70
N ILE A 103 -7.76 13.61 -0.59
CA ILE A 103 -7.77 12.61 0.49
C ILE A 103 -6.52 11.73 0.43
N PHE A 104 -6.18 11.16 -0.73
CA PHE A 104 -5.00 10.31 -0.85
C PHE A 104 -3.70 11.11 -0.65
N SER A 105 -3.62 12.36 -1.11
CA SER A 105 -2.47 13.23 -0.85
C SER A 105 -2.29 13.52 0.64
N ASN A 106 -3.38 13.69 1.39
CA ASN A 106 -3.32 13.87 2.83
C ASN A 106 -2.85 12.58 3.55
N ILE A 107 -3.30 11.40 3.11
CA ILE A 107 -2.82 10.11 3.64
C ILE A 107 -1.32 9.96 3.39
N ILE A 108 -0.84 10.24 2.19
CA ILE A 108 0.58 10.18 1.82
C ILE A 108 1.41 11.16 2.65
N TYR A 109 0.88 12.33 2.97
CA TYR A 109 1.56 13.29 3.85
C TYR A 109 1.68 12.76 5.29
N GLU A 110 0.65 12.06 5.80
CA GLU A 110 0.64 11.47 7.15
C GLU A 110 1.51 10.20 7.23
N ASP A 111 1.44 9.32 6.22
CA ASP A 111 2.30 8.15 6.09
C ASP A 111 2.77 7.92 4.64
N PRO A 112 3.96 8.42 4.30
CA PRO A 112 4.52 8.24 2.96
C PRO A 112 4.98 6.80 2.68
N ASN A 113 4.98 5.90 3.68
CA ASN A 113 5.43 4.51 3.52
C ASN A 113 4.27 3.53 3.23
N TRP A 114 3.04 4.00 3.20
CA TRP A 114 1.91 3.16 2.84
C TRP A 114 1.71 3.10 1.32
N SER A 115 2.16 2.01 0.70
CA SER A 115 2.16 1.83 -0.77
C SER A 115 0.77 2.00 -1.41
N GLU A 116 -0.29 1.53 -0.74
CA GLU A 116 -1.65 1.60 -1.28
C GLU A 116 -2.16 3.03 -1.40
N ALA A 117 -1.74 3.95 -0.53
CA ALA A 117 -2.13 5.36 -0.65
C ALA A 117 -1.59 5.98 -1.96
N TRP A 118 -0.35 5.67 -2.33
CA TRP A 118 0.25 6.06 -3.60
C TRP A 118 -0.46 5.41 -4.79
N ASN A 119 -0.74 4.09 -4.71
CA ASN A 119 -1.46 3.36 -5.74
C ASN A 119 -2.88 3.93 -5.98
N LYS A 120 -3.61 4.29 -4.93
CA LYS A 120 -4.93 4.92 -5.05
C LYS A 120 -4.84 6.31 -5.69
N ARG A 121 -3.85 7.13 -5.30
CA ARG A 121 -3.67 8.43 -5.93
C ARG A 121 -3.26 8.31 -7.39
N ALA A 122 -2.37 7.36 -7.72
CA ALA A 122 -2.02 7.04 -9.10
C ALA A 122 -3.26 6.68 -9.94
N THR A 123 -4.17 5.87 -9.37
CA THR A 123 -5.42 5.51 -10.05
C THR A 123 -6.28 6.74 -10.33
N VAL A 124 -6.41 7.65 -9.38
CA VAL A 124 -7.15 8.91 -9.58
C VAL A 124 -6.49 9.77 -10.67
N LEU A 125 -5.18 9.91 -10.64
CA LEU A 125 -4.43 10.66 -11.65
C LEU A 125 -4.59 10.05 -13.05
N PHE A 126 -4.57 8.72 -13.17
CA PHE A 126 -4.88 8.02 -14.41
C PHE A 126 -6.29 8.36 -14.93
N LEU A 127 -7.31 8.33 -14.05
CA LEU A 127 -8.69 8.69 -14.41
C LEU A 127 -8.83 10.15 -14.85
N MET A 128 -7.97 11.04 -14.35
CA MET A 128 -7.87 12.44 -14.75
C MET A 128 -7.01 12.63 -16.01
N LYS A 129 -6.39 11.57 -16.54
CA LYS A 129 -5.43 11.56 -17.65
C LYS A 129 -4.12 12.30 -17.37
N GLU A 130 -3.79 12.49 -16.10
CA GLU A 130 -2.52 13.03 -15.63
C GLU A 130 -1.48 11.91 -15.58
N TYR A 131 -1.10 11.38 -16.75
CA TYR A 131 -0.31 10.14 -16.86
C TYR A 131 1.08 10.26 -16.25
N ASP A 132 1.77 11.38 -16.43
CA ASP A 132 3.12 11.57 -15.89
C ASP A 132 3.11 11.52 -14.36
N LEU A 133 2.17 12.22 -13.71
CA LEU A 133 2.00 12.20 -12.26
C LEU A 133 1.57 10.82 -11.75
N SER A 134 0.71 10.12 -12.51
CA SER A 134 0.31 8.76 -12.20
C SER A 134 1.51 7.80 -12.23
N LEU A 135 2.40 7.92 -13.23
CA LEU A 135 3.62 7.12 -13.34
C LEU A 135 4.59 7.37 -12.18
N GLU A 136 4.71 8.61 -11.70
CA GLU A 136 5.50 8.96 -10.53
C GLU A 136 4.97 8.26 -9.26
N ASP A 137 3.65 8.31 -9.04
CA ASP A 137 3.02 7.64 -7.90
C ASP A 137 3.11 6.11 -7.99
N ILE A 138 2.95 5.53 -9.19
CA ILE A 138 3.19 4.10 -9.43
C ILE A 138 4.63 3.72 -9.11
N LYS A 139 5.60 4.53 -9.53
CA LYS A 139 7.00 4.29 -9.19
C LYS A 139 7.18 4.22 -7.68
N LYS A 140 6.56 5.15 -6.94
CA LYS A 140 6.59 5.17 -5.48
C LYS A 140 5.94 3.92 -4.87
N THR A 141 4.79 3.52 -5.39
CA THR A 141 4.11 2.28 -5.00
C THR A 141 5.03 1.07 -5.14
N LEU A 142 5.72 0.95 -6.28
CA LEU A 142 6.59 -0.19 -6.58
C LEU A 142 7.95 -0.14 -5.86
N GLU A 143 8.42 1.02 -5.43
CA GLU A 143 9.55 1.14 -4.50
C GLU A 143 9.21 0.56 -3.13
N LEU A 144 7.97 0.76 -2.66
CA LEU A 144 7.48 0.29 -1.35
C LEU A 144 7.03 -1.18 -1.38
N GLU A 145 6.35 -1.62 -2.45
CA GLU A 145 5.92 -3.01 -2.68
C GLU A 145 6.16 -3.38 -4.16
N PRO A 146 7.32 -3.99 -4.47
CA PRO A 146 7.67 -4.35 -5.86
C PRO A 146 6.71 -5.34 -6.52
N ARG A 147 5.93 -6.09 -5.74
CA ARG A 147 4.95 -7.08 -6.23
C ARG A 147 3.53 -6.51 -6.34
N HIS A 148 3.37 -5.20 -6.26
CA HIS A 148 2.06 -4.57 -6.32
C HIS A 148 1.46 -4.70 -7.73
N PHE A 149 0.83 -5.84 -8.00
CA PHE A 149 0.30 -6.19 -9.33
C PHE A 149 -0.74 -5.19 -9.85
N GLY A 150 -1.47 -4.49 -8.96
CA GLY A 150 -2.36 -3.40 -9.35
C GLY A 150 -1.62 -2.20 -9.93
N ALA A 151 -0.50 -1.81 -9.33
CA ALA A 151 0.37 -0.75 -9.83
C ALA A 151 1.05 -1.14 -11.16
N LEU A 152 1.54 -2.39 -11.27
CA LEU A 152 2.12 -2.91 -12.52
C LEU A 152 1.11 -2.90 -13.67
N THR A 153 -0.11 -3.37 -13.43
CA THR A 153 -1.17 -3.37 -14.46
C THR A 153 -1.64 -1.95 -14.79
N GLY A 154 -1.73 -1.06 -13.79
CA GLY A 154 -2.03 0.36 -14.01
C GLY A 154 -0.97 1.03 -14.88
N ARG A 155 0.32 0.78 -14.62
CA ARG A 155 1.42 1.28 -15.44
C ARG A 155 1.38 0.76 -16.87
N ALA A 156 1.08 -0.53 -17.03
CA ALA A 156 0.90 -1.11 -18.36
C ALA A 156 -0.26 -0.46 -19.12
N GLN A 157 -1.37 -0.15 -18.45
CA GLN A 157 -2.51 0.52 -19.08
C GLN A 157 -2.13 1.93 -19.55
N ILE A 158 -1.38 2.71 -18.75
CA ILE A 158 -0.87 4.02 -19.17
C ILE A 158 -0.01 3.88 -20.42
N TYR A 159 0.92 2.92 -20.44
CA TYR A 159 1.77 2.70 -21.61
C TYR A 159 0.99 2.24 -22.86
N ILE A 160 -0.11 1.48 -22.70
CA ILE A 160 -1.02 1.16 -23.79
C ILE A 160 -1.68 2.43 -24.34
N ASP A 161 -2.18 3.30 -23.47
CA ASP A 161 -2.83 4.55 -23.85
C ASP A 161 -1.86 5.52 -24.56
N LEU A 162 -0.56 5.44 -24.20
CA LEU A 162 0.53 6.19 -24.84
C LEU A 162 1.12 5.48 -26.08
N MET A 163 0.60 4.32 -26.48
CA MET A 163 1.10 3.48 -27.57
C MET A 163 2.54 2.95 -27.35
N GLU A 164 3.02 2.96 -26.11
CA GLU A 164 4.35 2.43 -25.74
C GLU A 164 4.26 0.92 -25.44
N TYR A 165 3.93 0.13 -26.44
CA TYR A 165 3.51 -1.26 -26.30
C TYR A 165 4.59 -2.16 -25.69
N GLN A 166 5.87 -1.93 -25.98
CA GLN A 166 6.95 -2.72 -25.35
C GLN A 166 6.98 -2.51 -23.84
N LYS A 167 6.88 -1.26 -23.36
CA LYS A 167 6.84 -0.99 -21.93
C LYS A 167 5.61 -1.59 -21.26
N ALA A 168 4.46 -1.59 -21.96
CA ALA A 168 3.26 -2.26 -21.46
C ALA A 168 3.47 -3.77 -21.33
N LEU A 169 4.05 -4.41 -22.35
CA LEU A 169 4.37 -5.84 -22.34
C LEU A 169 5.31 -6.21 -21.20
N ASP A 170 6.38 -5.44 -20.96
CA ASP A 170 7.33 -5.66 -19.87
C ASP A 170 6.63 -5.68 -18.51
N ASN A 171 5.73 -4.71 -18.26
CA ASN A 171 4.97 -4.62 -17.01
C ASN A 171 3.97 -5.76 -16.83
N LEU A 172 3.30 -6.19 -17.89
CA LEU A 172 2.36 -7.32 -17.83
C LEU A 172 3.10 -8.65 -17.66
N THR A 173 4.30 -8.78 -18.21
CA THR A 173 5.17 -9.95 -18.00
C THR A 173 5.57 -10.06 -16.52
N LEU A 174 6.02 -8.96 -15.91
CA LEU A 174 6.25 -8.91 -14.47
C LEU A 174 4.99 -9.25 -13.65
N THR A 175 3.84 -8.73 -14.08
CA THR A 175 2.56 -9.08 -13.43
C THR A 175 2.28 -10.57 -13.52
N LYS A 176 2.53 -11.20 -14.68
CA LYS A 176 2.32 -12.65 -14.90
C LYS A 176 3.21 -13.51 -14.00
N GLU A 177 4.43 -13.08 -13.73
CA GLU A 177 5.35 -13.78 -12.81
C GLU A 177 4.85 -13.78 -11.36
N ILE A 178 4.19 -12.69 -10.94
CA ILE A 178 3.65 -12.51 -9.59
C ILE A 178 2.26 -13.14 -9.46
N TYR A 179 1.40 -12.86 -10.43
CA TYR A 179 -0.01 -13.27 -10.47
C TYR A 179 -0.38 -13.80 -11.86
N PRO A 180 -0.15 -15.12 -12.14
CA PRO A 180 -0.38 -15.72 -13.46
C PRO A 180 -1.83 -15.61 -13.97
N PHE A 181 -2.81 -15.55 -13.07
CA PHE A 181 -4.24 -15.45 -13.39
C PHE A 181 -4.75 -14.00 -13.43
N SER A 182 -3.89 -12.99 -13.36
CA SER A 182 -4.29 -11.59 -13.47
C SER A 182 -4.98 -11.32 -14.81
N ARG A 183 -6.09 -10.59 -14.77
CA ARG A 183 -6.84 -10.23 -15.98
C ARG A 183 -6.02 -9.44 -16.98
N GLY A 184 -5.09 -8.60 -16.50
CA GLY A 184 -4.19 -7.82 -17.35
C GLY A 184 -3.29 -8.69 -18.22
N VAL A 185 -2.94 -9.89 -17.78
CA VAL A 185 -2.07 -10.83 -18.52
C VAL A 185 -2.70 -11.31 -19.82
N ASN A 186 -4.02 -11.30 -19.94
CA ASN A 186 -4.73 -11.72 -21.17
C ASN A 186 -4.46 -10.82 -22.38
N ILE A 187 -3.90 -9.61 -22.16
CA ILE A 187 -3.57 -8.66 -23.24
C ILE A 187 -2.20 -8.97 -23.87
N ILE A 188 -1.33 -9.73 -23.18
CA ILE A 188 0.03 -10.05 -23.65
C ILE A 188 0.07 -10.55 -25.10
N PRO A 189 -0.72 -11.58 -25.51
CA PRO A 189 -0.64 -12.09 -26.88
C PRO A 189 -1.01 -11.04 -27.94
N LYS A 190 -1.87 -10.08 -27.57
CA LYS A 190 -2.23 -8.98 -28.48
C LYS A 190 -1.09 -7.98 -28.63
N LEU A 191 -0.40 -7.64 -27.55
CA LEU A 191 0.76 -6.73 -27.58
C LEU A 191 1.91 -7.35 -28.38
N GLU A 192 2.23 -8.62 -28.14
CA GLU A 192 3.25 -9.36 -28.89
C GLU A 192 2.95 -9.35 -30.40
N LYS A 193 1.68 -9.51 -30.78
CA LYS A 193 1.28 -9.44 -32.20
C LYS A 193 1.48 -8.04 -32.78
N ILE A 194 1.17 -6.97 -32.05
CA ILE A 194 1.36 -5.59 -32.50
C ILE A 194 2.85 -5.33 -32.72
N LEU A 195 3.71 -5.69 -31.76
CA LEU A 195 5.15 -5.49 -31.81
C LEU A 195 5.81 -6.26 -32.95
N ASN A 196 5.40 -7.51 -33.20
CA ASN A 196 5.92 -8.30 -34.33
C ASN A 196 5.51 -7.75 -35.70
N ILE A 197 4.45 -6.96 -35.81
CA ILE A 197 4.06 -6.30 -37.06
C ILE A 197 4.89 -5.02 -37.28
N GLU A 198 5.27 -4.34 -36.22
CA GLU A 198 6.09 -3.12 -36.32
C GLU A 198 7.57 -3.39 -36.64
N GLU A 199 8.06 -4.63 -36.44
CA GLU A 199 9.44 -5.05 -36.80
C GLU A 199 9.62 -5.47 -38.28
N ILE A 200 8.53 -5.53 -39.09
CA ILE A 200 8.53 -5.89 -40.52
C ILE A 200 8.39 -4.65 -41.39
#